data_8df7e36cc7e49241c0603484c8d34bee
#
_entry.id   8df7e36cc7e49241c0603484c8d34bee
#
_cell.length_a   1.000
_cell.length_b   1.000
_cell.length_c   1.000
_cell.angle_alpha   90.00
_cell.angle_beta   90.00
_cell.angle_gamma   90.00
#
_symmetry.space_group_name_H-M   'P 1'
#
loop_
_entity.id
_entity.type
_entity.pdbx_description
1 polymer ?
#
loop_
_entity_poly.entity_id
_entity_poly.type
_entity_poly.pdbx_seq_one_letter_code
_entity_poly.pdbx_strand_id
1 'polypeptide(L)'
;LEQFVDPVSADSEGKDSFEKLLSNHQMGLALHAAFGWHIISAREGISPDHPKAKEYLHDYLVHLVAHEVGHTLGLRHNFKGSILHPVDKLQDKKLTREEGLAGSIMDYVPVNIAPEGLEQGDYWQTTVGPYDYWAIEYAYKPIDAETPEDELDELERIASRVSDPKLAYGTDEDAFPVPWGIDPTCNRWDLGEDMLEYHKKQIALAKELWEKIEDHFDKPGIRYQKIRRAFGYGLSQYRIAAMNVPKYIGGIYHRRDHIGDPGGRLPFEPVPPSKQREALEFLTTEFFSSEAFKPVSYTHLTLPTKA
;
A
#
# COMPACT_ATOMS: atom_id res chain seq x y z
N LEU A 1 -20.54 -6.70 -2.64
CA LEU A 1 -19.76 -5.55 -2.17
C LEU A 1 -20.48 -4.74 -1.07
N GLU A 2 -21.83 -4.64 -1.09
CA GLU A 2 -22.58 -3.91 -0.05
C GLU A 2 -22.57 -4.60 1.33
N GLN A 3 -22.28 -5.90 1.41
CA GLN A 3 -22.26 -6.65 2.67
C GLN A 3 -20.92 -6.68 3.40
N PHE A 4 -19.85 -6.17 2.78
CA PHE A 4 -18.49 -6.31 3.31
C PHE A 4 -17.99 -5.14 4.14
N VAL A 5 -18.70 -4.02 4.26
CA VAL A 5 -18.16 -2.82 4.93
C VAL A 5 -19.17 -2.21 5.90
N ASP A 6 -19.31 -2.80 7.07
CA ASP A 6 -19.76 -2.09 8.26
C ASP A 6 -18.83 -2.39 9.46
N PRO A 7 -17.72 -1.64 9.62
CA PRO A 7 -16.79 -1.85 10.72
C PRO A 7 -17.15 -1.08 12.01
N VAL A 8 -18.34 -0.51 12.12
CA VAL A 8 -18.71 0.35 13.25
C VAL A 8 -19.81 -0.28 14.10
N SER A 9 -19.61 -1.53 14.49
CA SER A 9 -20.33 -2.10 15.65
C SER A 9 -19.34 -2.96 16.44
N ALA A 10 -18.37 -2.34 17.11
CA ALA A 10 -17.52 -3.04 18.05
C ALA A 10 -17.50 -2.30 19.36
N ASP A 11 -18.04 -2.98 20.37
CA ASP A 11 -17.90 -2.63 21.77
C ASP A 11 -16.44 -2.60 22.24
N SER A 12 -16.09 -1.56 22.94
CA SER A 12 -15.27 -1.39 24.14
C SER A 12 -13.95 -2.16 24.36
N GLU A 13 -13.15 -2.50 23.34
CA GLU A 13 -11.72 -2.84 23.51
C GLU A 13 -10.89 -2.13 22.45
N GLY A 14 -10.85 -0.82 22.54
CA GLY A 14 -10.47 0.09 21.45
C GLY A 14 -8.98 0.13 21.05
N LYS A 15 -8.07 -0.61 21.70
CA LYS A 15 -6.66 -0.71 21.25
C LYS A 15 -6.41 -1.94 20.38
N ASP A 16 -6.94 -3.08 20.76
CA ASP A 16 -6.78 -4.33 20.02
C ASP A 16 -7.51 -4.34 18.66
N SER A 17 -8.63 -3.61 18.56
CA SER A 17 -9.45 -3.63 17.34
C SER A 17 -8.85 -2.82 16.18
N PHE A 18 -8.16 -1.72 16.48
CA PHE A 18 -7.55 -0.88 15.45
C PHE A 18 -6.28 -1.52 14.87
N GLU A 19 -5.44 -2.11 15.71
CA GLU A 19 -4.26 -2.85 15.27
C GLU A 19 -4.65 -4.11 14.49
N LYS A 20 -5.70 -4.82 14.91
CA LYS A 20 -6.27 -5.94 14.14
C LYS A 20 -6.85 -5.50 12.80
N LEU A 21 -7.49 -4.32 12.73
CA LEU A 21 -8.04 -3.77 11.49
C LEU A 21 -6.92 -3.43 10.50
N LEU A 22 -5.82 -2.84 10.97
CA LEU A 22 -4.66 -2.51 10.14
C LEU A 22 -3.83 -3.74 9.76
N SER A 23 -3.82 -4.76 10.60
CA SER A 23 -3.15 -6.03 10.33
C SER A 23 -3.97 -6.98 9.47
N ASN A 24 -5.25 -6.71 9.26
CA ASN A 24 -6.11 -7.55 8.43
C ASN A 24 -5.98 -7.14 6.96
N HIS A 25 -5.17 -7.91 6.22
CA HIS A 25 -4.93 -7.72 4.78
C HIS A 25 -6.23 -7.58 3.98
N GLN A 26 -7.18 -8.48 4.18
CA GLN A 26 -8.42 -8.53 3.40
C GLN A 26 -9.26 -7.25 3.59
N MET A 27 -9.34 -6.73 4.82
CA MET A 27 -10.11 -5.53 5.10
C MET A 27 -9.42 -4.27 4.55
N GLY A 28 -8.12 -4.14 4.74
CA GLY A 28 -7.34 -3.04 4.19
C GLY A 28 -7.38 -3.02 2.66
N LEU A 29 -7.19 -4.19 2.03
CA LEU A 29 -7.27 -4.34 0.59
C LEU A 29 -8.66 -3.97 0.05
N ALA A 30 -9.76 -4.36 0.74
CA ALA A 30 -11.13 -3.98 0.37
C ALA A 30 -11.36 -2.47 0.47
N LEU A 31 -10.78 -1.78 1.46
CA LEU A 31 -10.86 -0.32 1.56
C LEU A 31 -10.14 0.36 0.38
N HIS A 32 -8.96 -0.12 -0.01
CA HIS A 32 -8.24 0.37 -1.18
C HIS A 32 -8.98 0.07 -2.47
N ALA A 33 -9.57 -1.12 -2.60
CA ALA A 33 -10.39 -1.47 -3.75
C ALA A 33 -11.61 -0.55 -3.89
N ALA A 34 -12.28 -0.25 -2.79
CA ALA A 34 -13.41 0.67 -2.81
C ALA A 34 -12.98 2.11 -3.16
N PHE A 35 -11.86 2.59 -2.60
CA PHE A 35 -11.30 3.90 -2.93
C PHE A 35 -11.00 4.02 -4.43
N GLY A 36 -10.24 3.07 -4.99
CA GLY A 36 -9.91 3.06 -6.41
C GLY A 36 -11.13 2.98 -7.31
N TRP A 37 -12.10 2.10 -6.97
CA TRP A 37 -13.33 1.98 -7.75
C TRP A 37 -14.15 3.27 -7.76
N HIS A 38 -14.22 3.99 -6.63
CA HIS A 38 -14.94 5.26 -6.59
C HIS A 38 -14.29 6.33 -7.48
N ILE A 39 -12.96 6.39 -7.55
CA ILE A 39 -12.24 7.29 -8.46
C ILE A 39 -12.52 6.92 -9.92
N ILE A 40 -12.36 5.64 -10.28
CA ILE A 40 -12.59 5.15 -11.65
C ILE A 40 -14.04 5.45 -12.07
N SER A 41 -14.99 5.10 -11.21
CA SER A 41 -16.41 5.30 -11.47
C SER A 41 -16.77 6.79 -11.63
N ALA A 42 -16.17 7.66 -10.81
CA ALA A 42 -16.39 9.11 -10.90
C ALA A 42 -15.76 9.72 -12.16
N ARG A 43 -14.56 9.27 -12.56
CA ARG A 43 -13.89 9.73 -13.80
C ARG A 43 -14.59 9.30 -15.06
N GLU A 44 -15.05 8.05 -15.12
CA GLU A 44 -15.54 7.42 -16.35
C GLU A 44 -17.07 7.34 -16.41
N GLY A 45 -17.77 7.67 -15.33
CA GLY A 45 -19.25 7.58 -15.26
C GLY A 45 -19.78 6.14 -15.36
N ILE A 46 -18.95 5.12 -15.04
CA ILE A 46 -19.31 3.71 -15.18
C ILE A 46 -19.93 3.13 -13.91
N SER A 47 -20.81 2.13 -14.12
CA SER A 47 -21.46 1.40 -13.04
C SER A 47 -20.69 0.11 -12.67
N PRO A 48 -21.01 -0.54 -11.54
CA PRO A 48 -20.42 -1.83 -11.16
C PRO A 48 -20.69 -2.97 -12.16
N ASP A 49 -21.66 -2.84 -13.06
CA ASP A 49 -21.97 -3.84 -14.08
C ASP A 49 -21.09 -3.70 -15.34
N HIS A 50 -20.31 -2.62 -15.43
CA HIS A 50 -19.42 -2.39 -16.56
C HIS A 50 -18.33 -3.48 -16.65
N PRO A 51 -17.92 -3.93 -17.88
CA PRO A 51 -16.88 -4.95 -18.05
C PRO A 51 -15.58 -4.64 -17.28
N LYS A 52 -15.17 -3.37 -17.23
CA LYS A 52 -13.99 -2.91 -16.48
C LYS A 52 -14.08 -3.22 -14.99
N ALA A 53 -15.28 -3.21 -14.39
CA ALA A 53 -15.46 -3.59 -13.00
C ALA A 53 -15.14 -5.07 -12.75
N LYS A 54 -15.45 -5.93 -13.73
CA LYS A 54 -15.13 -7.37 -13.65
C LYS A 54 -13.63 -7.62 -13.75
N GLU A 55 -12.95 -6.92 -14.68
CA GLU A 55 -11.50 -6.99 -14.81
C GLU A 55 -10.80 -6.49 -13.53
N TYR A 56 -11.21 -5.32 -13.05
CA TYR A 56 -10.71 -4.75 -11.80
C TYR A 56 -10.86 -5.70 -10.60
N LEU A 57 -12.03 -6.34 -10.48
CA LEU A 57 -12.30 -7.30 -9.40
C LEU A 57 -11.53 -8.62 -9.60
N HIS A 58 -11.37 -9.06 -10.85
CA HIS A 58 -10.57 -10.25 -11.16
C HIS A 58 -9.13 -10.06 -10.70
N ASP A 59 -8.49 -8.96 -11.08
CA ASP A 59 -7.10 -8.69 -10.72
C ASP A 59 -6.91 -8.49 -9.20
N TYR A 60 -7.90 -7.86 -8.55
CA TYR A 60 -7.97 -7.81 -7.08
C TYR A 60 -7.96 -9.21 -6.45
N LEU A 61 -8.78 -10.13 -6.98
CA LEU A 61 -8.84 -11.51 -6.47
C LEU A 61 -7.56 -12.29 -6.76
N VAL A 62 -6.95 -12.09 -7.94
CA VAL A 62 -5.65 -12.70 -8.26
C VAL A 62 -4.59 -12.23 -7.27
N HIS A 63 -4.51 -10.93 -6.99
CA HIS A 63 -3.59 -10.37 -6.01
C HIS A 63 -3.80 -10.99 -4.62
N LEU A 64 -5.04 -10.96 -4.12
CA LEU A 64 -5.39 -11.51 -2.81
C LEU A 64 -5.04 -13.00 -2.70
N VAL A 65 -5.45 -13.82 -3.69
CA VAL A 65 -5.22 -15.26 -3.66
C VAL A 65 -3.73 -15.59 -3.76
N ALA A 66 -2.97 -14.86 -4.60
CA ALA A 66 -1.54 -15.06 -4.71
C ALA A 66 -0.81 -14.77 -3.39
N HIS A 67 -1.21 -13.71 -2.67
CA HIS A 67 -0.71 -13.40 -1.33
C HIS A 67 -0.98 -14.55 -0.34
N GLU A 68 -2.22 -15.00 -0.24
CA GLU A 68 -2.59 -16.08 0.67
C GLU A 68 -1.90 -17.42 0.31
N VAL A 69 -1.69 -17.70 -0.98
CA VAL A 69 -0.89 -18.85 -1.43
C VAL A 69 0.56 -18.71 -0.98
N GLY A 70 1.15 -17.51 -1.03
CA GLY A 70 2.48 -17.25 -0.49
C GLY A 70 2.62 -17.68 0.97
N HIS A 71 1.63 -17.41 1.81
CA HIS A 71 1.60 -17.89 3.19
C HIS A 71 1.57 -19.42 3.30
N THR A 72 0.86 -20.10 2.40
CA THR A 72 0.85 -21.59 2.39
C THR A 72 2.20 -22.18 2.00
N LEU A 73 3.04 -21.41 1.29
CA LEU A 73 4.42 -21.75 0.97
C LEU A 73 5.41 -21.32 2.08
N GLY A 74 4.93 -20.86 3.23
CA GLY A 74 5.76 -20.49 4.38
C GLY A 74 6.35 -19.07 4.31
N LEU A 75 5.96 -18.25 3.33
CA LEU A 75 6.43 -16.87 3.25
C LEU A 75 5.75 -15.99 4.32
N ARG A 76 6.54 -15.14 4.95
CA ARG A 76 6.05 -14.06 5.80
C ARG A 76 5.78 -12.82 4.95
N HIS A 77 5.08 -11.84 5.52
CA HIS A 77 4.94 -10.53 4.90
C HIS A 77 6.30 -9.90 4.58
N ASN A 78 6.34 -9.16 3.48
CA ASN A 78 7.50 -8.34 3.09
C ASN A 78 7.05 -6.91 2.76
N PHE A 79 6.98 -6.03 3.77
CA PHE A 79 6.55 -4.63 3.68
C PHE A 79 7.65 -3.68 3.16
N LYS A 80 8.69 -4.23 2.51
CA LYS A 80 9.64 -3.50 1.67
C LYS A 80 9.50 -3.84 0.18
N GLY A 81 8.55 -4.69 -0.16
CA GLY A 81 8.24 -4.95 -1.56
C GLY A 81 7.78 -3.70 -2.30
N SER A 82 7.06 -2.81 -1.63
CA SER A 82 6.52 -1.57 -2.19
C SER A 82 7.57 -0.64 -2.83
N ILE A 83 8.84 -0.70 -2.37
CA ILE A 83 9.90 0.23 -2.84
C ILE A 83 10.60 -0.19 -4.13
N LEU A 84 10.11 -1.22 -4.83
CA LEU A 84 10.76 -1.77 -6.02
C LEU A 84 10.97 -0.74 -7.15
N HIS A 85 9.98 0.12 -7.39
CA HIS A 85 9.98 1.07 -8.50
C HIS A 85 9.78 2.52 -8.05
N PRO A 86 10.36 3.49 -8.79
CA PRO A 86 9.99 4.90 -8.61
C PRO A 86 8.49 5.12 -8.86
N VAL A 87 7.89 6.10 -8.18
CA VAL A 87 6.45 6.40 -8.25
C VAL A 87 5.97 6.72 -9.67
N ASP A 88 6.82 7.35 -10.50
CA ASP A 88 6.52 7.68 -11.89
C ASP A 88 6.51 6.45 -12.82
N LYS A 89 7.10 5.32 -12.40
CA LYS A 89 7.13 4.06 -13.16
C LYS A 89 5.97 3.11 -12.84
N LEU A 90 5.20 3.37 -11.82
CA LEU A 90 4.09 2.50 -11.39
C LEU A 90 2.98 2.33 -12.44
N GLN A 91 2.95 3.18 -13.46
CA GLN A 91 1.98 3.11 -14.55
C GLN A 91 2.52 2.43 -15.82
N ASP A 92 3.79 2.02 -15.83
CA ASP A 92 4.42 1.28 -16.93
C ASP A 92 4.04 -0.20 -16.86
N LYS A 93 2.98 -0.59 -17.59
CA LYS A 93 2.49 -1.97 -17.63
C LYS A 93 3.52 -2.99 -18.08
N LYS A 94 4.44 -2.60 -18.96
CA LYS A 94 5.47 -3.53 -19.40
C LYS A 94 6.41 -3.85 -18.24
N LEU A 95 6.87 -2.83 -17.55
CA LEU A 95 7.76 -2.98 -16.38
C LEU A 95 7.07 -3.76 -15.26
N THR A 96 5.86 -3.34 -14.87
CA THR A 96 5.14 -3.94 -13.73
C THR A 96 4.67 -5.38 -13.97
N ARG A 97 4.46 -5.77 -15.22
CA ARG A 97 4.13 -7.16 -15.58
C ARG A 97 5.35 -8.06 -15.70
N GLU A 98 6.52 -7.49 -16.00
CA GLU A 98 7.78 -8.22 -16.08
C GLU A 98 8.43 -8.41 -14.70
N GLU A 99 8.47 -7.35 -13.88
CA GLU A 99 9.19 -7.33 -12.60
C GLU A 99 8.26 -7.41 -11.36
N GLY A 100 6.95 -7.27 -11.52
CA GLY A 100 5.99 -7.05 -10.43
C GLY A 100 5.71 -5.56 -10.24
N LEU A 101 4.55 -5.23 -9.71
CA LEU A 101 4.20 -3.87 -9.27
C LEU A 101 4.98 -3.52 -7.98
N ALA A 102 5.26 -4.51 -7.17
CA ALA A 102 6.09 -4.49 -5.97
C ALA A 102 7.07 -5.67 -5.97
N GLY A 103 8.11 -5.60 -5.17
CA GLY A 103 9.16 -6.62 -5.05
C GLY A 103 8.68 -7.96 -4.50
N SER A 104 7.53 -7.96 -3.84
CA SER A 104 6.91 -9.16 -3.28
C SER A 104 5.40 -9.10 -3.31
N ILE A 105 4.75 -10.22 -3.64
CA ILE A 105 3.31 -10.41 -3.47
C ILE A 105 2.90 -10.45 -2.00
N MET A 106 3.88 -10.63 -1.10
CA MET A 106 3.66 -10.68 0.34
C MET A 106 3.60 -9.29 0.99
N ASP A 107 3.62 -8.21 0.21
CA ASP A 107 3.37 -6.86 0.68
C ASP A 107 1.86 -6.54 0.69
N TYR A 108 1.45 -5.61 1.54
CA TYR A 108 0.11 -5.04 1.52
C TYR A 108 0.05 -3.87 0.53
N VAL A 109 0.13 -4.22 -0.76
CA VAL A 109 0.12 -3.24 -1.85
C VAL A 109 -1.27 -2.64 -2.00
N PRO A 110 -1.41 -1.31 -1.98
CA PRO A 110 -2.67 -0.64 -2.24
C PRO A 110 -3.04 -0.67 -3.73
N VAL A 111 -4.26 -0.28 -4.05
CA VAL A 111 -4.65 -0.06 -5.44
C VAL A 111 -3.78 1.01 -6.11
N ASN A 112 -3.26 0.71 -7.29
CA ASN A 112 -2.46 1.63 -8.08
C ASN A 112 -3.34 2.45 -9.03
N ILE A 113 -3.72 3.66 -8.63
CA ILE A 113 -4.48 4.59 -9.47
C ILE A 113 -3.54 5.62 -10.08
N ALA A 114 -3.62 5.80 -11.40
CA ALA A 114 -2.90 6.87 -12.09
C ALA A 114 -3.44 8.24 -11.68
N PRO A 115 -2.60 9.28 -11.55
CA PRO A 115 -3.06 10.67 -11.55
C PRO A 115 -3.96 10.99 -12.74
N GLU A 116 -4.88 11.93 -12.58
CA GLU A 116 -5.76 12.36 -13.69
C GLU A 116 -4.93 12.83 -14.90
N GLY A 117 -5.31 12.40 -16.08
CA GLY A 117 -4.62 12.74 -17.34
C GLY A 117 -3.44 11.82 -17.70
N LEU A 118 -3.04 10.90 -16.82
CA LEU A 118 -2.05 9.87 -17.15
C LEU A 118 -2.74 8.56 -17.56
N GLU A 119 -2.08 7.79 -18.43
CA GLU A 119 -2.53 6.45 -18.79
C GLU A 119 -2.49 5.54 -17.55
N GLN A 120 -3.56 4.78 -17.33
CA GLN A 120 -3.68 3.87 -16.21
C GLN A 120 -2.87 2.59 -16.45
N GLY A 121 -1.96 2.29 -15.54
CA GLY A 121 -1.24 1.02 -15.44
C GLY A 121 -2.12 -0.13 -14.92
N ASP A 122 -1.50 -1.18 -14.42
CA ASP A 122 -2.23 -2.25 -13.73
C ASP A 122 -2.69 -1.75 -12.35
N TYR A 123 -3.94 -2.05 -11.99
CA TYR A 123 -4.52 -1.64 -10.71
C TYR A 123 -3.95 -2.43 -9.53
N TRP A 124 -3.62 -3.69 -9.79
CA TRP A 124 -3.21 -4.67 -8.77
C TRP A 124 -1.99 -5.44 -9.26
N GLN A 125 -1.21 -5.92 -8.33
CA GLN A 125 -0.12 -6.86 -8.64
C GLN A 125 -0.72 -8.23 -8.95
N THR A 126 -0.54 -8.69 -10.18
CA THR A 126 -1.02 -10.02 -10.64
C THR A 126 0.13 -10.98 -10.95
N THR A 127 1.36 -10.57 -10.65
CA THR A 127 2.57 -11.39 -10.81
C THR A 127 3.41 -11.33 -9.54
N VAL A 128 4.25 -12.34 -9.33
CA VAL A 128 5.19 -12.39 -8.21
C VAL A 128 6.37 -11.46 -8.46
N GLY A 129 6.99 -10.95 -7.40
CA GLY A 129 8.13 -10.05 -7.48
C GLY A 129 9.49 -10.76 -7.37
N PRO A 130 10.60 -10.04 -7.57
CA PRO A 130 11.95 -10.59 -7.49
C PRO A 130 12.28 -11.19 -6.12
N TYR A 131 11.78 -10.61 -5.03
CA TYR A 131 11.94 -11.17 -3.69
C TYR A 131 11.28 -12.56 -3.57
N ASP A 132 10.09 -12.73 -4.14
CA ASP A 132 9.36 -14.00 -4.06
C ASP A 132 10.12 -15.11 -4.76
N TYR A 133 10.68 -14.84 -5.95
CA TYR A 133 11.55 -15.80 -6.66
C TYR A 133 12.76 -16.19 -5.83
N TRP A 134 13.42 -15.21 -5.20
CA TRP A 134 14.58 -15.45 -4.36
C TRP A 134 14.25 -16.26 -3.11
N ALA A 135 13.15 -15.92 -2.43
CA ALA A 135 12.70 -16.62 -1.23
C ALA A 135 12.29 -18.07 -1.52
N ILE A 136 11.59 -18.28 -2.64
CA ILE A 136 11.20 -19.64 -3.09
C ILE A 136 12.42 -20.43 -3.56
N GLU A 137 13.38 -19.81 -4.25
CA GLU A 137 14.64 -20.48 -4.61
C GLU A 137 15.35 -20.97 -3.35
N TYR A 138 15.48 -20.15 -2.32
CA TYR A 138 16.11 -20.51 -1.05
C TYR A 138 15.37 -21.66 -0.35
N ALA A 139 14.04 -21.62 -0.30
CA ALA A 139 13.24 -22.57 0.47
C ALA A 139 13.00 -23.90 -0.25
N TYR A 140 13.00 -23.92 -1.58
CA TYR A 140 12.48 -25.08 -2.35
C TYR A 140 13.39 -25.57 -3.47
N LYS A 141 14.55 -24.93 -3.70
CA LYS A 141 15.48 -25.42 -4.72
C LYS A 141 15.96 -26.81 -4.37
N PRO A 142 15.79 -27.80 -5.24
CA PRO A 142 16.41 -29.11 -5.04
C PRO A 142 17.95 -28.97 -5.05
N ILE A 143 18.59 -29.44 -4.00
CA ILE A 143 20.05 -29.48 -3.87
C ILE A 143 20.46 -30.95 -3.79
N ASP A 144 21.41 -31.35 -4.62
CA ASP A 144 21.96 -32.69 -4.57
C ASP A 144 23.00 -32.80 -3.44
N ALA A 145 22.53 -33.17 -2.25
CA ALA A 145 23.28 -33.23 -1.01
C ALA A 145 22.94 -34.52 -0.26
N GLU A 146 23.93 -35.11 0.41
CA GLU A 146 23.73 -36.32 1.24
C GLU A 146 23.26 -35.95 2.66
N THR A 147 23.66 -34.78 3.15
CA THR A 147 23.32 -34.24 4.48
C THR A 147 22.86 -32.79 4.38
N PRO A 148 22.11 -32.28 5.38
CA PRO A 148 21.75 -30.83 5.42
C PRO A 148 22.97 -29.90 5.42
N GLU A 149 24.10 -30.31 5.99
CA GLU A 149 25.33 -29.56 6.00
C GLU A 149 25.94 -29.38 4.62
N ASP A 150 25.74 -30.33 3.73
CA ASP A 150 26.24 -30.28 2.33
C ASP A 150 25.42 -29.28 1.47
N GLU A 151 24.25 -28.84 1.95
CA GLU A 151 23.43 -27.83 1.29
C GLU A 151 23.94 -26.38 1.54
N LEU A 152 24.74 -26.16 2.59
CA LEU A 152 25.10 -24.83 3.10
C LEU A 152 25.76 -23.94 2.05
N ASP A 153 26.68 -24.45 1.26
CA ASP A 153 27.40 -23.66 0.24
C ASP A 153 26.41 -23.05 -0.79
N GLU A 154 25.42 -23.84 -1.22
CA GLU A 154 24.42 -23.37 -2.18
C GLU A 154 23.41 -22.43 -1.52
N LEU A 155 22.99 -22.71 -0.29
CA LEU A 155 22.11 -21.83 0.48
C LEU A 155 22.79 -20.48 0.76
N GLU A 156 24.08 -20.47 1.13
CA GLU A 156 24.86 -19.24 1.31
C GLU A 156 24.98 -18.45 -0.01
N ARG A 157 25.23 -19.14 -1.14
CA ARG A 157 25.25 -18.51 -2.45
C ARG A 157 23.92 -17.82 -2.80
N ILE A 158 22.80 -18.46 -2.46
CA ILE A 158 21.47 -17.86 -2.66
C ILE A 158 21.27 -16.67 -1.71
N ALA A 159 21.58 -16.86 -0.43
CA ALA A 159 21.40 -15.84 0.63
C ALA A 159 22.28 -14.60 0.43
N SER A 160 23.51 -14.76 -0.13
CA SER A 160 24.45 -13.64 -0.36
C SER A 160 23.92 -12.55 -1.30
N ARG A 161 22.82 -12.81 -2.01
CA ARG A 161 22.13 -11.81 -2.84
C ARG A 161 21.30 -10.80 -2.04
N VAL A 162 21.22 -10.93 -0.72
CA VAL A 162 20.40 -10.07 0.17
C VAL A 162 20.69 -8.58 0.03
N SER A 163 21.90 -8.21 -0.43
CA SER A 163 22.29 -6.81 -0.67
C SER A 163 21.71 -6.20 -1.97
N ASP A 164 21.09 -7.00 -2.84
CA ASP A 164 20.37 -6.47 -4.00
C ASP A 164 19.13 -5.67 -3.52
N PRO A 165 19.00 -4.38 -3.89
CA PRO A 165 17.85 -3.57 -3.49
C PRO A 165 16.49 -4.16 -3.89
N LYS A 166 16.42 -4.93 -4.99
CA LYS A 166 15.20 -5.59 -5.44
C LYS A 166 14.73 -6.71 -4.49
N LEU A 167 15.63 -7.18 -3.61
CA LEU A 167 15.38 -8.24 -2.63
C LEU A 167 15.20 -7.67 -1.21
N ALA A 168 14.97 -6.36 -1.09
CA ALA A 168 14.75 -5.71 0.21
C ALA A 168 13.66 -6.43 1.02
N TYR A 169 13.92 -6.61 2.32
CA TYR A 169 13.01 -7.31 3.23
C TYR A 169 12.79 -6.55 4.52
N GLY A 170 11.54 -6.42 4.88
CA GLY A 170 11.06 -5.95 6.18
C GLY A 170 9.68 -6.54 6.45
N THR A 171 9.44 -6.99 7.67
CA THR A 171 8.24 -7.76 7.99
C THR A 171 7.37 -7.05 9.05
N ASP A 172 6.45 -7.76 9.68
CA ASP A 172 5.44 -7.21 10.59
C ASP A 172 6.05 -6.34 11.70
N GLU A 173 7.16 -6.79 12.28
CA GLU A 173 7.86 -6.10 13.36
C GLU A 173 8.51 -4.79 12.90
N ASP A 174 8.89 -4.70 11.62
CA ASP A 174 9.53 -3.53 11.04
C ASP A 174 8.51 -2.47 10.56
N ALA A 175 7.26 -2.90 10.30
CA ALA A 175 6.22 -2.07 9.67
C ALA A 175 5.29 -1.35 10.66
N PHE A 176 5.61 -1.36 11.96
CA PHE A 176 4.81 -0.63 12.94
C PHE A 176 4.82 0.89 12.69
N PRO A 177 3.72 1.60 13.04
CA PRO A 177 3.75 3.06 13.05
C PRO A 177 4.67 3.59 14.16
N VAL A 178 4.98 4.89 14.11
CA VAL A 178 5.71 5.54 15.20
C VAL A 178 4.95 5.38 16.53
N PRO A 179 5.63 5.21 17.68
CA PRO A 179 7.09 5.32 17.85
C PRO A 179 7.87 4.01 17.64
N TRP A 180 7.22 2.92 17.32
CA TRP A 180 7.88 1.59 17.25
C TRP A 180 8.54 1.33 15.90
N GLY A 181 7.91 1.75 14.79
CA GLY A 181 8.48 1.67 13.44
C GLY A 181 9.25 2.95 13.11
N ILE A 182 10.51 2.83 12.72
CA ILE A 182 11.41 3.97 12.45
C ILE A 182 11.90 4.00 11.00
N ASP A 183 11.66 2.95 10.23
CA ASP A 183 12.08 2.87 8.83
C ASP A 183 10.94 3.36 7.92
N PRO A 184 11.12 4.51 7.23
CA PRO A 184 10.11 5.02 6.32
C PRO A 184 9.94 4.20 5.04
N THR A 185 10.82 3.22 4.77
CA THR A 185 10.73 2.32 3.61
C THR A 185 10.08 0.98 3.93
N CYS A 186 9.55 0.81 5.16
CA CYS A 186 8.87 -0.41 5.58
C CYS A 186 7.49 -0.07 6.15
N ASN A 187 6.47 -0.17 5.32
CA ASN A 187 5.11 0.22 5.67
C ASN A 187 4.08 -0.72 5.08
N ARG A 188 2.85 -0.56 5.53
CA ARG A 188 1.66 -1.15 4.91
C ARG A 188 0.93 -0.08 4.12
N TRP A 189 0.39 -0.44 2.98
CA TRP A 189 -0.47 0.41 2.14
C TRP A 189 0.27 1.63 1.56
N ASP A 190 1.51 1.40 1.15
CA ASP A 190 2.30 2.33 0.35
C ASP A 190 2.79 1.65 -0.94
N LEU A 191 3.30 2.44 -1.88
CA LEU A 191 3.80 1.95 -3.15
C LEU A 191 4.75 2.97 -3.78
N GLY A 192 5.89 2.48 -4.28
CA GLY A 192 6.93 3.29 -4.90
C GLY A 192 8.11 3.56 -3.96
N GLU A 193 9.28 3.73 -4.56
CA GLU A 193 10.56 3.93 -3.87
C GLU A 193 10.53 5.09 -2.87
N ASP A 194 9.79 6.16 -3.19
CA ASP A 194 9.56 7.31 -2.30
C ASP A 194 8.14 7.30 -1.74
N MET A 195 7.98 6.77 -0.55
CA MET A 195 6.71 6.69 0.15
C MET A 195 6.08 8.09 0.39
N LEU A 196 6.90 9.13 0.60
CA LEU A 196 6.37 10.49 0.76
C LEU A 196 5.73 11.01 -0.54
N GLU A 197 6.39 10.78 -1.68
CA GLU A 197 5.84 11.12 -3.00
C GLU A 197 4.56 10.33 -3.29
N TYR A 198 4.56 9.05 -2.96
CA TYR A 198 3.36 8.23 -3.05
C TYR A 198 2.19 8.80 -2.24
N HIS A 199 2.40 9.18 -0.98
CA HIS A 199 1.33 9.75 -0.16
C HIS A 199 0.86 11.13 -0.66
N LYS A 200 1.73 11.96 -1.22
CA LYS A 200 1.33 13.19 -1.92
C LYS A 200 0.35 12.88 -3.05
N LYS A 201 0.65 11.86 -3.86
CA LYS A 201 -0.25 11.37 -4.91
C LYS A 201 -1.59 10.89 -4.34
N GLN A 202 -1.59 10.10 -3.26
CA GLN A 202 -2.81 9.59 -2.65
C GLN A 202 -3.71 10.69 -2.08
N ILE A 203 -3.13 11.72 -1.46
CA ILE A 203 -3.88 12.89 -0.97
C ILE A 203 -4.50 13.66 -2.14
N ALA A 204 -3.76 13.83 -3.26
CA ALA A 204 -4.31 14.46 -4.46
C ALA A 204 -5.50 13.67 -5.02
N LEU A 205 -5.41 12.33 -5.07
CA LEU A 205 -6.51 11.45 -5.50
C LEU A 205 -7.73 11.52 -4.54
N ALA A 206 -7.48 11.65 -3.24
CA ALA A 206 -8.56 11.82 -2.26
C ALA A 206 -9.29 13.15 -2.45
N LYS A 207 -8.56 14.24 -2.70
CA LYS A 207 -9.12 15.56 -3.02
C LYS A 207 -9.93 15.52 -4.32
N GLU A 208 -9.38 14.90 -5.37
CA GLU A 208 -10.08 14.69 -6.63
C GLU A 208 -11.41 13.93 -6.44
N LEU A 209 -11.37 12.84 -5.64
CA LEU A 209 -12.60 12.10 -5.32
C LEU A 209 -13.62 13.00 -4.64
N TRP A 210 -13.20 13.82 -3.68
CA TRP A 210 -14.11 14.73 -2.96
C TRP A 210 -14.70 15.80 -3.84
N GLU A 211 -13.94 16.35 -4.79
CA GLU A 211 -14.45 17.31 -5.77
C GLU A 211 -15.51 16.71 -6.70
N LYS A 212 -15.32 15.43 -7.08
CA LYS A 212 -16.23 14.73 -8.00
C LYS A 212 -17.42 14.04 -7.31
N ILE A 213 -17.42 13.98 -5.98
CA ILE A 213 -18.37 13.16 -5.23
C ILE A 213 -19.80 13.64 -5.39
N GLU A 214 -20.04 14.96 -5.42
CA GLU A 214 -21.35 15.57 -5.55
C GLU A 214 -21.92 15.28 -6.94
N ASP A 215 -21.20 15.60 -7.99
CA ASP A 215 -21.64 15.40 -9.38
C ASP A 215 -21.93 13.92 -9.69
N HIS A 216 -21.13 13.03 -9.10
CA HIS A 216 -21.27 11.59 -9.34
C HIS A 216 -22.46 10.98 -8.60
N PHE A 217 -22.72 11.40 -7.36
CA PHE A 217 -23.71 10.79 -6.47
C PHE A 217 -24.97 11.63 -6.27
N ASP A 218 -25.02 12.91 -6.67
CA ASP A 218 -26.21 13.75 -6.56
C ASP A 218 -27.25 13.42 -7.63
N LYS A 219 -27.79 12.20 -7.53
CA LYS A 219 -28.80 11.67 -8.43
C LYS A 219 -30.03 11.23 -7.64
N PRO A 220 -31.26 11.51 -8.12
CA PRO A 220 -32.49 11.06 -7.45
C PRO A 220 -32.45 9.57 -7.13
N GLY A 221 -32.76 9.20 -5.87
CA GLY A 221 -32.79 7.81 -5.42
C GLY A 221 -31.46 7.29 -4.83
N ILE A 222 -30.37 8.02 -4.93
CA ILE A 222 -29.11 7.65 -4.26
C ILE A 222 -29.20 8.04 -2.78
N ARG A 223 -28.79 7.11 -1.91
CA ARG A 223 -28.76 7.35 -0.45
C ARG A 223 -27.55 8.18 -0.09
N TYR A 224 -27.71 9.17 0.78
CA TYR A 224 -26.60 10.00 1.34
C TYR A 224 -25.48 9.17 1.96
N GLN A 225 -25.76 7.96 2.43
CA GLN A 225 -24.75 7.02 2.93
C GLN A 225 -23.68 6.67 1.90
N LYS A 226 -24.01 6.67 0.58
CA LYS A 226 -23.01 6.41 -0.47
C LYS A 226 -21.99 7.56 -0.57
N ILE A 227 -22.47 8.80 -0.50
CA ILE A 227 -21.63 10.00 -0.47
C ILE A 227 -20.69 9.95 0.76
N ARG A 228 -21.27 9.67 1.93
CA ARG A 228 -20.50 9.61 3.18
C ARG A 228 -19.45 8.49 3.18
N ARG A 229 -19.74 7.33 2.57
CA ARG A 229 -18.75 6.25 2.40
C ARG A 229 -17.64 6.65 1.45
N ALA A 230 -17.96 7.22 0.29
CA ALA A 230 -16.96 7.68 -0.68
C ALA A 230 -16.04 8.75 -0.07
N PHE A 231 -16.60 9.70 0.71
CA PHE A 231 -15.79 10.64 1.49
C PHE A 231 -14.86 9.93 2.47
N GLY A 232 -15.37 8.93 3.20
CA GLY A 232 -14.60 8.14 4.17
C GLY A 232 -13.42 7.38 3.53
N TYR A 233 -13.56 6.91 2.29
CA TYR A 233 -12.45 6.27 1.57
C TYR A 233 -11.32 7.26 1.25
N GLY A 234 -11.65 8.49 0.84
CA GLY A 234 -10.66 9.55 0.70
C GLY A 234 -9.98 9.87 2.03
N LEU A 235 -10.75 9.98 3.12
CA LEU A 235 -10.21 10.23 4.46
C LEU A 235 -9.27 9.11 4.95
N SER A 236 -9.49 7.86 4.51
CA SER A 236 -8.59 6.75 4.85
C SER A 236 -7.17 6.97 4.32
N GLN A 237 -7.00 7.62 3.16
CA GLN A 237 -5.68 7.94 2.61
C GLN A 237 -4.93 8.94 3.48
N TYR A 238 -5.64 9.93 4.04
CA TYR A 238 -5.05 10.84 5.03
C TYR A 238 -4.59 10.10 6.29
N ARG A 239 -5.39 9.15 6.79
CA ARG A 239 -5.01 8.35 7.98
C ARG A 239 -3.75 7.54 7.72
N ILE A 240 -3.63 6.88 6.56
CA ILE A 240 -2.46 6.08 6.21
C ILE A 240 -1.22 6.99 6.10
N ALA A 241 -1.34 8.13 5.41
CA ALA A 241 -0.27 9.11 5.33
C ALA A 241 0.17 9.63 6.71
N ALA A 242 -0.80 9.92 7.60
CA ALA A 242 -0.52 10.36 8.97
C ALA A 242 0.19 9.30 9.83
N MET A 243 0.08 8.03 9.48
CA MET A 243 0.78 6.93 10.17
C MET A 243 2.18 6.68 9.60
N ASN A 244 2.34 6.79 8.30
CA ASN A 244 3.57 6.43 7.60
C ASN A 244 4.57 7.60 7.51
N VAL A 245 4.11 8.79 7.09
CA VAL A 245 4.99 9.94 6.83
C VAL A 245 5.79 10.40 8.06
N PRO A 246 5.26 10.35 9.30
CA PRO A 246 6.06 10.71 10.48
C PRO A 246 7.32 9.87 10.69
N LYS A 247 7.40 8.66 10.10
CA LYS A 247 8.60 7.83 10.14
C LYS A 247 9.84 8.47 9.52
N TYR A 248 9.69 9.46 8.63
CA TYR A 248 10.82 10.20 8.10
C TYR A 248 11.49 11.08 9.16
N ILE A 249 10.75 11.59 10.17
CA ILE A 249 11.24 12.55 11.14
C ILE A 249 12.00 11.80 12.24
N GLY A 250 13.33 11.95 12.25
CA GLY A 250 14.21 11.15 13.11
C GLY A 250 14.32 9.70 12.67
N GLY A 251 13.88 9.36 11.47
CA GLY A 251 13.83 8.02 10.93
C GLY A 251 15.19 7.46 10.53
N ILE A 252 15.24 6.16 10.40
CA ILE A 252 16.43 5.39 10.04
C ILE A 252 16.05 4.35 8.99
N TYR A 253 16.73 4.33 7.87
CA TYR A 253 16.66 3.22 6.92
C TYR A 253 17.34 2.00 7.52
N HIS A 254 16.64 0.89 7.61
CA HIS A 254 17.15 -0.37 8.13
C HIS A 254 17.34 -1.37 6.99
N ARG A 255 18.54 -1.96 6.91
CA ARG A 255 18.92 -2.98 5.93
C ARG A 255 19.42 -4.23 6.63
N ARG A 256 19.29 -5.36 5.95
CA ARG A 256 19.68 -6.67 6.48
C ARG A 256 20.94 -7.23 5.82
N ASP A 257 21.76 -6.36 5.23
CA ASP A 257 23.04 -6.71 4.61
C ASP A 257 24.02 -7.24 5.67
N HIS A 258 24.84 -8.20 5.31
CA HIS A 258 25.88 -8.77 6.16
C HIS A 258 27.25 -8.20 5.82
N ILE A 259 28.20 -8.32 6.76
CA ILE A 259 29.59 -7.95 6.52
C ILE A 259 30.15 -8.90 5.47
N GLY A 260 30.61 -8.35 4.34
CA GLY A 260 31.17 -9.11 3.24
C GLY A 260 30.21 -9.35 2.06
N ASP A 261 28.94 -8.99 2.17
CA ASP A 261 28.02 -9.07 1.05
C ASP A 261 28.49 -8.18 -0.12
N PRO A 262 28.30 -8.61 -1.38
CA PRO A 262 28.65 -7.81 -2.54
C PRO A 262 27.89 -6.49 -2.56
N GLY A 263 28.62 -5.35 -2.50
CA GLY A 263 27.98 -4.02 -2.43
C GLY A 263 27.26 -3.75 -1.13
N GLY A 264 27.52 -4.51 -0.07
CA GLY A 264 26.88 -4.42 1.23
C GLY A 264 26.85 -2.99 1.78
N ARG A 265 25.71 -2.60 2.32
CA ARG A 265 25.42 -1.29 2.89
C ARG A 265 25.45 -1.36 4.42
N LEU A 266 25.59 -0.20 5.07
CA LEU A 266 25.42 -0.16 6.52
C LEU A 266 23.99 -0.55 6.92
N PRO A 267 23.82 -1.30 8.01
CA PRO A 267 22.51 -1.77 8.45
C PRO A 267 21.57 -0.62 8.85
N PHE A 268 22.13 0.50 9.30
CA PHE A 268 21.38 1.69 9.71
C PHE A 268 21.93 2.94 9.04
N GLU A 269 21.04 3.69 8.39
CA GLU A 269 21.37 4.97 7.76
C GLU A 269 20.30 5.99 8.13
N PRO A 270 20.67 7.14 8.76
CA PRO A 270 19.71 8.17 9.10
C PRO A 270 19.04 8.75 7.86
N VAL A 271 17.73 9.00 7.96
CA VAL A 271 17.01 9.73 6.90
C VAL A 271 17.66 11.12 6.70
N PRO A 272 17.99 11.51 5.47
CA PRO A 272 18.63 12.80 5.21
C PRO A 272 17.80 13.97 5.75
N PRO A 273 18.42 15.01 6.34
CA PRO A 273 17.69 16.17 6.90
C PRO A 273 16.81 16.90 5.89
N SER A 274 17.16 16.88 4.60
CA SER A 274 16.30 17.41 3.54
C SER A 274 14.98 16.67 3.43
N LYS A 275 15.02 15.34 3.49
CA LYS A 275 13.83 14.49 3.40
C LYS A 275 12.96 14.60 4.65
N GLN A 276 13.58 14.73 5.82
CA GLN A 276 12.86 14.99 7.07
C GLN A 276 12.10 16.33 7.02
N ARG A 277 12.72 17.39 6.49
CA ARG A 277 12.05 18.69 6.31
C ARG A 277 10.92 18.63 5.31
N GLU A 278 11.10 17.92 4.21
CA GLU A 278 10.06 17.71 3.20
C GLU A 278 8.83 16.99 3.80
N ALA A 279 9.07 15.96 4.60
CA ALA A 279 8.02 15.23 5.30
C ALA A 279 7.28 16.13 6.32
N LEU A 280 8.03 16.95 7.07
CA LEU A 280 7.44 17.90 8.03
C LEU A 280 6.61 18.97 7.32
N GLU A 281 7.08 19.50 6.20
CA GLU A 281 6.34 20.47 5.37
C GLU A 281 5.04 19.86 4.85
N PHE A 282 5.10 18.65 4.31
CA PHE A 282 3.91 17.92 3.86
C PHE A 282 2.89 17.74 5.00
N LEU A 283 3.32 17.27 6.17
CA LEU A 283 2.44 17.11 7.33
C LEU A 283 1.83 18.44 7.77
N THR A 284 2.63 19.50 7.81
CA THR A 284 2.16 20.84 8.19
C THR A 284 1.11 21.35 7.21
N THR A 285 1.35 21.20 5.92
CA THR A 285 0.44 21.69 4.87
C THR A 285 -0.85 20.87 4.80
N GLU A 286 -0.74 19.55 4.77
CA GLU A 286 -1.87 18.66 4.49
C GLU A 286 -2.72 18.33 5.72
N PHE A 287 -2.18 18.48 6.95
CA PHE A 287 -2.88 18.07 8.17
C PHE A 287 -3.12 19.20 9.17
N PHE A 288 -2.25 20.21 9.22
CA PHE A 288 -2.31 21.26 10.25
C PHE A 288 -2.64 22.64 9.70
N SER A 289 -2.73 22.81 8.39
CA SER A 289 -3.18 24.09 7.81
C SER A 289 -4.70 24.26 7.92
N SER A 290 -5.17 25.50 7.86
CA SER A 290 -6.61 25.80 7.81
C SER A 290 -7.31 25.28 6.56
N GLU A 291 -6.55 24.92 5.53
CA GLU A 291 -7.03 24.41 4.24
C GLU A 291 -7.03 22.87 4.17
N ALA A 292 -6.40 22.20 5.15
CA ALA A 292 -6.12 20.76 5.11
C ALA A 292 -7.37 19.88 4.88
N PHE A 293 -8.48 20.21 5.49
CA PHE A 293 -9.71 19.44 5.46
C PHE A 293 -10.91 20.28 4.98
N LYS A 294 -10.69 21.14 4.00
CA LYS A 294 -11.81 21.83 3.33
C LYS A 294 -12.30 21.00 2.16
N PRO A 295 -13.21 20.03 2.36
CA PRO A 295 -13.95 19.44 1.26
C PRO A 295 -14.83 20.50 0.63
N VAL A 296 -15.01 20.42 -0.68
CA VAL A 296 -15.69 21.46 -1.49
C VAL A 296 -17.13 21.72 -1.05
N SER A 297 -17.76 20.79 -0.33
CA SER A 297 -19.08 21.04 0.27
C SER A 297 -19.32 20.26 1.56
N TYR A 298 -19.55 20.98 2.65
CA TYR A 298 -20.00 20.43 3.93
C TYR A 298 -21.50 20.14 3.98
N THR A 299 -22.28 20.59 3.01
CA THR A 299 -23.74 20.58 3.06
C THR A 299 -24.35 19.18 3.07
N HIS A 300 -23.65 18.20 2.48
CA HIS A 300 -24.11 16.81 2.42
C HIS A 300 -23.50 15.88 3.49
N LEU A 301 -22.45 16.35 4.18
CA LEU A 301 -21.80 15.58 5.26
C LEU A 301 -22.47 15.82 6.62
N THR A 302 -23.07 16.97 6.80
CA THR A 302 -23.95 17.24 7.93
C THR A 302 -25.34 16.69 7.59
N LEU A 303 -25.66 15.50 8.11
CA LEU A 303 -27.05 15.02 8.05
C LEU A 303 -27.98 16.14 8.48
N PRO A 304 -29.08 16.39 7.74
CA PRO A 304 -30.13 17.24 8.26
C PRO A 304 -30.62 16.59 9.58
N THR A 305 -30.25 17.17 10.70
CA THR A 305 -30.84 16.88 12.01
C THR A 305 -32.25 17.49 12.07
N LYS A 306 -33.03 17.30 11.03
CA LYS A 306 -34.45 17.64 11.04
C LYS A 306 -35.21 16.36 10.70
N ALA A 307 -35.67 15.71 11.78
CA ALA A 307 -36.84 14.86 11.76
C ALA A 307 -38.05 15.68 11.35
#